data_7585c21de638e94635c24d4bab1ecfaa
#
_entry.id   7585c21de638e94635c24d4bab1ecfaa
#
_cell.length_a   1.000
_cell.length_b   1.000
_cell.length_c   1.000
_cell.angle_alpha   90.00
_cell.angle_beta   90.00
_cell.angle_gamma   90.00
#
_symmetry.space_group_name_H-M   'P 1'
#
loop_
_entity.id
_entity.type
_entity.pdbx_description
1 polymer ?
#
loop_
_entity_poly.entity_id
_entity_poly.type
_entity_poly.pdbx_seq_one_letter_code
_entity_poly.pdbx_strand_id
1 'polypeptide(L)'
;MLRITEALAEPAISQVRTLLQDYARYPGVVACLQDFEGELASLPGLYGPPRGRLLLALRQGPRGDDEPIGCVGLRKLEDGICEMKRLYVRPTLRGEGAGRALVEAVIAEARTMGYMKMRLDTLPIMHEAQALYKRLGFREIPAYLKNPTPNALCFELALSQT
;
A
#
# COMPACT_ATOMS: atom_id res chain seq x y z
N MET A 1 2.05 7.99 19.26
CA MET A 1 0.71 7.59 18.79
C MET A 1 0.72 7.53 17.25
N LEU A 2 0.19 6.46 16.72
CA LEU A 2 0.10 6.24 15.29
C LEU A 2 -1.20 6.83 14.73
N ARG A 3 -1.12 7.54 13.60
CA ARG A 3 -2.29 8.10 12.93
C ARG A 3 -2.21 7.80 11.44
N ILE A 4 -3.31 7.34 10.87
CA ILE A 4 -3.43 7.10 9.43
C ILE A 4 -4.29 8.22 8.84
N THR A 5 -3.80 8.86 7.78
CA THR A 5 -4.50 9.95 7.12
C THR A 5 -4.45 9.76 5.60
N GLU A 6 -5.40 10.36 4.91
CA GLU A 6 -5.41 10.35 3.44
C GLU A 6 -4.48 11.43 2.89
N ALA A 7 -3.64 11.07 1.92
CA ALA A 7 -2.70 12.00 1.29
C ALA A 7 -3.32 12.55 0.00
N LEU A 8 -3.96 13.72 0.09
CA LEU A 8 -4.64 14.38 -1.03
C LEU A 8 -3.93 15.64 -1.50
N ALA A 9 -3.17 16.28 -0.63
CA ALA A 9 -2.54 17.56 -0.91
C ALA A 9 -1.21 17.66 -0.17
N GLU A 10 -0.48 18.75 -0.37
CA GLU A 10 0.75 18.98 0.37
C GLU A 10 0.43 19.34 1.83
N PRO A 11 1.28 18.95 2.79
CA PRO A 11 2.59 18.29 2.60
C PRO A 11 2.52 16.77 2.49
N ALA A 12 1.35 16.16 2.66
CA ALA A 12 1.21 14.71 2.68
C ALA A 12 1.70 14.04 1.39
N ILE A 13 1.41 14.63 0.24
CA ILE A 13 1.86 14.10 -1.06
C ILE A 13 3.39 14.03 -1.13
N SER A 14 4.09 15.10 -0.72
CA SER A 14 5.55 15.09 -0.71
C SER A 14 6.11 14.08 0.29
N GLN A 15 5.43 13.88 1.42
CA GLN A 15 5.83 12.90 2.41
C GLN A 15 5.70 11.47 1.87
N VAL A 16 4.61 11.17 1.17
CA VAL A 16 4.46 9.87 0.49
C VAL A 16 5.53 9.69 -0.57
N ARG A 17 5.79 10.73 -1.36
CA ARG A 17 6.82 10.68 -2.42
C ARG A 17 8.19 10.30 -1.83
N THR A 18 8.56 10.91 -0.73
CA THR A 18 9.83 10.59 -0.05
C THR A 18 9.86 9.13 0.42
N LEU A 19 8.77 8.65 1.02
CA LEU A 19 8.67 7.26 1.45
C LEU A 19 8.80 6.29 0.28
N LEU A 20 8.19 6.59 -0.85
CA LEU A 20 8.27 5.73 -2.03
C LEU A 20 9.65 5.76 -2.67
N GLN A 21 10.37 6.87 -2.59
CA GLN A 21 11.75 6.93 -3.02
C GLN A 21 12.63 6.02 -2.17
N ASP A 22 12.39 5.97 -0.86
CA ASP A 22 13.07 5.04 0.04
C ASP A 22 12.71 3.59 -0.28
N TYR A 23 11.44 3.34 -0.56
CA TYR A 23 10.94 2.02 -0.95
C TYR A 23 11.68 1.49 -2.19
N ALA A 24 11.90 2.35 -3.18
CA ALA A 24 12.56 1.97 -4.43
C ALA A 24 14.00 1.51 -4.24
N ARG A 25 14.62 1.83 -3.10
CA ARG A 25 15.99 1.41 -2.81
C ARG A 25 16.10 -0.04 -2.35
N TYR A 26 14.98 -0.70 -2.06
CA TYR A 26 14.99 -2.10 -1.63
C TYR A 26 15.45 -3.02 -2.76
N PRO A 27 16.28 -4.03 -2.45
CA PRO A 27 16.69 -5.01 -3.46
C PRO A 27 15.47 -5.68 -4.10
N GLY A 28 15.46 -5.74 -5.43
CA GLY A 28 14.40 -6.38 -6.20
C GLY A 28 13.19 -5.52 -6.48
N VAL A 29 12.99 -4.43 -5.74
CA VAL A 29 11.82 -3.56 -5.92
C VAL A 29 11.86 -2.82 -7.26
N VAL A 30 13.03 -2.35 -7.67
CA VAL A 30 13.19 -1.57 -8.91
C VAL A 30 12.65 -2.33 -10.12
N ALA A 31 12.82 -3.66 -10.15
CA ALA A 31 12.32 -4.49 -11.26
C ALA A 31 10.79 -4.50 -11.35
N CYS A 32 10.09 -4.12 -10.27
CA CYS A 32 8.63 -4.07 -10.21
C CYS A 32 8.06 -2.71 -10.55
N LEU A 33 8.91 -1.68 -10.68
CA LEU A 33 8.48 -0.28 -10.77
C LEU A 33 8.56 0.22 -12.20
N GLN A 34 7.50 -0.02 -12.97
CA GLN A 34 7.38 0.53 -14.32
C GLN A 34 6.89 1.97 -14.20
N ASP A 35 7.55 2.89 -14.91
CA ASP A 35 7.22 4.33 -14.92
C ASP A 35 7.06 4.92 -13.52
N PHE A 36 7.97 4.54 -12.64
CA PHE A 36 7.88 4.97 -11.24
C PHE A 36 8.04 6.49 -11.08
N GLU A 37 8.91 7.10 -11.87
CA GLU A 37 9.10 8.57 -11.80
C GLU A 37 7.82 9.30 -12.19
N GLY A 38 7.11 8.82 -13.22
CA GLY A 38 5.83 9.37 -13.61
C GLY A 38 4.78 9.20 -12.54
N GLU A 39 4.76 8.03 -11.88
CA GLU A 39 3.86 7.78 -10.76
C GLU A 39 4.12 8.77 -9.62
N LEU A 40 5.39 8.98 -9.24
CA LEU A 40 5.73 9.92 -8.18
C LEU A 40 5.36 11.35 -8.51
N ALA A 41 5.57 11.75 -9.78
CA ALA A 41 5.26 13.10 -10.23
C ALA A 41 3.76 13.38 -10.23
N SER A 42 2.94 12.37 -10.46
CA SER A 42 1.49 12.50 -10.62
C SER A 42 0.67 12.15 -9.39
N LEU A 43 1.31 11.86 -8.25
CA LEU A 43 0.59 11.50 -7.02
C LEU A 43 -0.49 12.53 -6.68
N PRO A 44 -1.70 12.10 -6.24
CA PRO A 44 -2.08 10.72 -5.96
C PRO A 44 -2.42 9.88 -7.20
N GLY A 45 -2.59 10.46 -8.39
CA GLY A 45 -2.84 9.74 -9.64
C GLY A 45 -3.94 8.70 -9.52
N LEU A 46 -3.63 7.45 -9.86
CA LEU A 46 -4.59 6.34 -9.79
C LEU A 46 -5.01 6.00 -8.35
N TYR A 47 -4.24 6.45 -7.36
CA TYR A 47 -4.59 6.26 -5.95
C TYR A 47 -5.50 7.35 -5.42
N GLY A 48 -5.90 8.31 -6.25
CA GLY A 48 -6.80 9.39 -5.84
C GLY A 48 -8.26 8.99 -5.90
N PRO A 49 -9.13 9.78 -5.21
CA PRO A 49 -10.56 9.55 -5.28
C PRO A 49 -11.06 9.81 -6.70
N PRO A 50 -12.24 9.26 -7.08
CA PRO A 50 -13.17 8.54 -6.21
C PRO A 50 -12.90 7.03 -6.10
N ARG A 51 -11.98 6.49 -6.89
CA ARG A 51 -11.79 5.03 -7.01
C ARG A 51 -10.55 4.51 -6.31
N GLY A 52 -9.72 5.39 -5.81
CA GLY A 52 -8.49 5.05 -5.11
C GLY A 52 -8.37 5.75 -3.78
N ARG A 53 -7.34 5.37 -3.04
CA ARG A 53 -6.93 6.03 -1.80
C ARG A 53 -5.41 5.96 -1.71
N LEU A 54 -4.83 7.02 -1.18
CA LEU A 54 -3.42 7.05 -0.83
C LEU A 54 -3.35 7.39 0.65
N LEU A 55 -2.85 6.46 1.45
CA LEU A 55 -2.82 6.61 2.91
C LEU A 55 -1.41 6.80 3.40
N LEU A 56 -1.27 7.65 4.40
CA LEU A 56 -0.01 8.00 5.04
C LEU A 56 -0.12 7.68 6.53
N ALA A 57 0.88 6.95 7.05
CA ALA A 57 0.99 6.68 8.48
C ALA A 57 1.95 7.70 9.08
N LEU A 58 1.48 8.37 10.13
CA LEU A 58 2.23 9.36 10.87
C LEU A 58 2.40 8.90 12.32
N ARG A 59 3.58 9.12 12.86
CA ARG A 59 3.86 8.89 14.26
C ARG A 59 4.13 10.22 14.93
N GLN A 60 3.44 10.48 16.04
CA GLN A 60 3.68 11.69 16.81
C GLN A 60 5.03 11.60 17.52
N GLY A 61 5.90 12.56 17.23
CA GLY A 61 7.21 12.65 17.86
C GLY A 61 7.17 13.28 19.24
N PRO A 62 8.32 13.29 19.95
CA PRO A 62 8.42 13.81 21.31
C PRO A 62 8.03 15.27 21.46
N ARG A 63 8.16 16.05 20.38
CA ARG A 63 7.84 17.48 20.37
C ARG A 63 6.47 17.79 19.80
N GLY A 64 5.64 16.76 19.59
CA GLY A 64 4.34 16.92 18.96
C GLY A 64 4.36 16.99 17.45
N ASP A 65 5.54 16.86 16.84
CA ASP A 65 5.68 16.82 15.38
C ASP A 65 5.25 15.46 14.85
N ASP A 66 4.55 15.46 13.71
CA ASP A 66 4.18 14.22 13.03
C ASP A 66 5.30 13.77 12.11
N GLU A 67 5.73 12.53 12.29
CA GLU A 67 6.77 11.91 11.48
C GLU A 67 6.16 10.92 10.49
N PRO A 68 6.38 11.09 9.16
CA PRO A 68 5.90 10.10 8.19
C PRO A 68 6.69 8.80 8.34
N ILE A 69 5.99 7.70 8.53
CA ILE A 69 6.64 6.40 8.77
C ILE A 69 6.26 5.32 7.78
N GLY A 70 5.17 5.49 7.04
CA GLY A 70 4.75 4.50 6.07
C GLY A 70 3.61 4.99 5.19
N CYS A 71 3.33 4.23 4.15
CA CYS A 71 2.25 4.56 3.22
C CYS A 71 1.69 3.29 2.58
N VAL A 72 0.53 3.43 1.93
CA VAL A 72 -0.08 2.40 1.11
C VAL A 72 -1.01 3.06 0.10
N GLY A 73 -1.10 2.48 -1.09
CA GLY A 73 -2.01 2.93 -2.14
C GLY A 73 -3.07 1.90 -2.45
N LEU A 74 -4.21 2.38 -2.89
CA LEU A 74 -5.33 1.58 -3.37
C LEU A 74 -5.77 2.14 -4.70
N ARG A 75 -5.90 1.28 -5.71
CA ARG A 75 -6.40 1.70 -7.02
C ARG A 75 -7.42 0.71 -7.55
N LYS A 76 -8.26 1.16 -8.48
CA LYS A 76 -9.14 0.24 -9.20
C LYS A 76 -8.30 -0.64 -10.11
N LEU A 77 -8.58 -1.95 -10.08
CA LEU A 77 -7.95 -2.90 -10.99
C LEU A 77 -8.91 -3.26 -12.12
N GLU A 78 -10.14 -3.64 -11.78
CA GLU A 78 -11.25 -3.88 -12.71
C GLU A 78 -12.56 -3.72 -11.94
N ASP A 79 -13.70 -3.90 -12.60
CA ASP A 79 -14.98 -3.70 -11.95
C ASP A 79 -15.14 -4.61 -10.72
N GLY A 80 -15.37 -3.99 -9.57
CA GLY A 80 -15.53 -4.68 -8.30
C GLY A 80 -14.24 -5.13 -7.65
N ILE A 81 -13.09 -4.96 -8.30
CA ILE A 81 -11.81 -5.44 -7.78
C ILE A 81 -10.80 -4.27 -7.70
N CYS A 82 -10.24 -4.09 -6.53
CA CYS A 82 -9.19 -3.11 -6.32
C CYS A 82 -7.84 -3.80 -6.09
N GLU A 83 -6.79 -3.00 -6.16
CA GLU A 83 -5.43 -3.49 -5.94
C GLU A 83 -4.73 -2.63 -4.90
N MET A 84 -4.16 -3.28 -3.89
CA MET A 84 -3.30 -2.62 -2.92
C MET A 84 -1.88 -2.57 -3.47
N LYS A 85 -1.29 -1.38 -3.45
CA LYS A 85 0.06 -1.15 -3.99
C LYS A 85 0.86 -0.29 -3.01
N ARG A 86 2.17 -0.41 -3.11
CA ARG A 86 3.09 0.53 -2.46
C ARG A 86 3.01 0.53 -0.94
N LEU A 87 2.69 -0.62 -0.33
CA LEU A 87 2.80 -0.74 1.12
C LEU A 87 4.28 -0.65 1.53
N TYR A 88 4.59 0.33 2.33
CA TYR A 88 5.95 0.54 2.82
C TYR A 88 5.92 1.13 4.22
N VAL A 89 6.76 0.61 5.08
CA VAL A 89 7.02 1.16 6.43
C VAL A 89 8.53 1.28 6.58
N ARG A 90 9.01 2.40 7.08
CA ARG A 90 10.43 2.60 7.30
C ARG A 90 11.02 1.44 8.12
N PRO A 91 12.17 0.87 7.70
CA PRO A 91 12.70 -0.35 8.34
C PRO A 91 12.93 -0.22 9.84
N THR A 92 13.38 0.94 10.30
CA THR A 92 13.65 1.18 11.72
C THR A 92 12.40 1.25 12.58
N LEU A 93 11.22 1.34 11.92
CA LEU A 93 9.93 1.50 12.60
C LEU A 93 9.00 0.31 12.38
N ARG A 94 9.53 -0.76 11.80
CA ARG A 94 8.77 -2.02 11.64
C ARG A 94 8.65 -2.71 12.98
N GLY A 95 7.57 -3.51 13.12
CA GLY A 95 7.28 -4.20 14.37
C GLY A 95 6.45 -3.40 15.35
N GLU A 96 6.14 -2.14 15.03
CA GLU A 96 5.31 -1.26 15.88
C GLU A 96 3.84 -1.23 15.44
N GLY A 97 3.47 -2.07 14.47
CA GLY A 97 2.08 -2.20 14.04
C GLY A 97 1.65 -1.26 12.91
N ALA A 98 2.56 -0.45 12.36
CA ALA A 98 2.19 0.51 11.32
C ALA A 98 1.75 -0.18 10.02
N GLY A 99 2.43 -1.25 9.61
CA GLY A 99 2.07 -2.00 8.40
C GLY A 99 0.68 -2.59 8.52
N ARG A 100 0.38 -3.22 9.63
CA ARG A 100 -0.94 -3.77 9.89
C ARG A 100 -2.02 -2.68 9.89
N ALA A 101 -1.75 -1.56 10.55
CA ALA A 101 -2.68 -0.45 10.61
C ALA A 101 -2.99 0.12 9.22
N LEU A 102 -1.96 0.25 8.37
CA LEU A 102 -2.13 0.71 6.99
C LEU A 102 -2.99 -0.27 6.17
N VAL A 103 -2.70 -1.56 6.26
CA VAL A 103 -3.47 -2.57 5.52
C VAL A 103 -4.91 -2.62 6.00
N GLU A 104 -5.13 -2.62 7.32
CA GLU A 104 -6.50 -2.61 7.86
C GLU A 104 -7.26 -1.35 7.43
N ALA A 105 -6.59 -0.20 7.42
CA ALA A 105 -7.22 1.06 6.99
C ALA A 105 -7.60 1.03 5.51
N VAL A 106 -6.72 0.54 4.64
CA VAL A 106 -7.02 0.49 3.20
C VAL A 106 -8.08 -0.56 2.89
N ILE A 107 -8.14 -1.66 3.65
CA ILE A 107 -9.23 -2.64 3.52
C ILE A 107 -10.56 -1.99 3.88
N ALA A 108 -10.62 -1.23 4.97
CA ALA A 108 -11.82 -0.52 5.38
C ALA A 108 -12.28 0.48 4.32
N GLU A 109 -11.34 1.22 3.74
CA GLU A 109 -11.64 2.15 2.65
C GLU A 109 -12.21 1.41 1.44
N ALA A 110 -11.61 0.29 1.06
CA ALA A 110 -12.07 -0.49 -0.08
C ALA A 110 -13.50 -1.00 0.12
N ARG A 111 -13.83 -1.45 1.32
CA ARG A 111 -15.20 -1.87 1.65
C ARG A 111 -16.19 -0.71 1.53
N THR A 112 -15.83 0.43 2.07
CA THR A 112 -16.66 1.64 2.01
C THR A 112 -16.90 2.07 0.55
N MET A 113 -15.90 1.89 -0.31
CA MET A 113 -16.00 2.22 -1.73
C MET A 113 -16.81 1.21 -2.55
N GLY A 114 -17.18 0.09 -1.94
CA GLY A 114 -18.01 -0.93 -2.60
C GLY A 114 -17.24 -1.99 -3.37
N TYR A 115 -15.92 -2.04 -3.24
CA TYR A 115 -15.15 -3.12 -3.87
C TYR A 115 -15.51 -4.47 -3.24
N MET A 116 -15.52 -5.50 -4.08
CA MET A 116 -15.85 -6.87 -3.67
C MET A 116 -14.62 -7.68 -3.32
N LYS A 117 -13.48 -7.36 -3.95
CA LYS A 117 -12.22 -8.07 -3.77
C LYS A 117 -11.05 -7.10 -3.80
N MET A 118 -10.01 -7.44 -3.06
CA MET A 118 -8.73 -6.75 -3.10
C MET A 118 -7.64 -7.72 -3.49
N ARG A 119 -6.82 -7.35 -4.45
CA ARG A 119 -5.65 -8.13 -4.88
C ARG A 119 -4.37 -7.37 -4.61
N LEU A 120 -3.28 -8.09 -4.54
CA LEU A 120 -1.94 -7.52 -4.43
C LEU A 120 -0.92 -8.50 -5.00
N ASP A 121 0.24 -7.99 -5.38
CA ASP A 121 1.41 -8.81 -5.65
C ASP A 121 2.54 -8.39 -4.72
N THR A 122 3.41 -9.34 -4.40
CA THR A 122 4.52 -9.12 -3.49
C THR A 122 5.71 -9.98 -3.90
N LEU A 123 6.91 -9.56 -3.49
CA LEU A 123 8.12 -10.30 -3.80
C LEU A 123 8.32 -11.47 -2.83
N PRO A 124 8.92 -12.58 -3.30
CA PRO A 124 9.17 -13.74 -2.43
C PRO A 124 10.01 -13.42 -1.19
N ILE A 125 10.89 -12.43 -1.26
CA ILE A 125 11.75 -12.03 -0.14
C ILE A 125 11.01 -11.23 0.94
N MET A 126 9.81 -10.75 0.65
CA MET A 126 9.03 -9.94 1.59
C MET A 126 8.20 -10.81 2.52
N HIS A 127 8.90 -11.59 3.37
CA HIS A 127 8.27 -12.59 4.24
C HIS A 127 7.33 -11.98 5.29
N GLU A 128 7.71 -10.84 5.86
CA GLU A 128 6.89 -10.19 6.88
C GLU A 128 5.56 -9.70 6.29
N ALA A 129 5.60 -9.12 5.09
CA ALA A 129 4.40 -8.68 4.41
C ALA A 129 3.49 -9.87 4.08
N GLN A 130 4.05 -10.96 3.56
CA GLN A 130 3.29 -12.16 3.26
C GLN A 130 2.61 -12.73 4.51
N ALA A 131 3.32 -12.79 5.63
CA ALA A 131 2.76 -13.27 6.88
C ALA A 131 1.60 -12.38 7.36
N LEU A 132 1.75 -11.06 7.21
CA LEU A 132 0.71 -10.12 7.55
C LEU A 132 -0.55 -10.34 6.69
N TYR A 133 -0.37 -10.48 5.37
CA TYR A 133 -1.50 -10.69 4.46
C TYR A 133 -2.26 -11.96 4.82
N LYS A 134 -1.54 -13.05 5.07
CA LYS A 134 -2.17 -14.33 5.46
C LYS A 134 -2.95 -14.19 6.76
N ARG A 135 -2.38 -13.49 7.74
CA ARG A 135 -3.09 -13.25 9.03
C ARG A 135 -4.35 -12.43 8.87
N LEU A 136 -4.40 -11.56 7.86
CA LEU A 136 -5.57 -10.73 7.61
C LEU A 136 -6.60 -11.40 6.69
N GLY A 137 -6.34 -12.65 6.27
CA GLY A 137 -7.29 -13.43 5.48
C GLY A 137 -7.04 -13.45 3.99
N PHE A 138 -5.96 -12.85 3.52
CA PHE A 138 -5.58 -12.96 2.10
C PHE A 138 -5.17 -14.39 1.79
N ARG A 139 -5.54 -14.85 0.60
CA ARG A 139 -5.16 -16.17 0.09
C ARG A 139 -4.34 -16.01 -1.17
N GLU A 140 -3.35 -16.89 -1.33
CA GLU A 140 -2.54 -16.89 -2.55
C GLU A 140 -3.39 -17.30 -3.75
N ILE A 141 -3.21 -16.59 -4.87
CA ILE A 141 -3.92 -16.83 -6.13
C ILE A 141 -2.89 -16.90 -7.27
N PRO A 142 -3.27 -17.46 -8.44
CA PRO A 142 -2.41 -17.39 -9.62
C PRO A 142 -2.17 -15.93 -10.05
N ALA A 143 -1.08 -15.70 -10.78
CA ALA A 143 -0.74 -14.37 -11.26
C ALA A 143 -1.89 -13.79 -12.10
N TYR A 144 -2.27 -12.54 -11.81
CA TYR A 144 -3.35 -11.85 -12.49
C TYR A 144 -2.88 -10.69 -13.36
N LEU A 145 -1.59 -10.35 -13.27
CA LEU A 145 -1.02 -9.22 -14.01
C LEU A 145 -0.56 -9.69 -15.40
N LYS A 146 -0.69 -8.81 -16.40
CA LYS A 146 -0.27 -9.10 -17.77
C LYS A 146 1.25 -9.27 -17.88
N ASN A 147 1.99 -8.45 -17.13
CA ASN A 147 3.45 -8.48 -17.10
C ASN A 147 3.91 -8.63 -15.66
N PRO A 148 3.75 -9.84 -15.07
CA PRO A 148 4.10 -10.00 -13.67
C PRO A 148 5.62 -9.91 -13.47
N THR A 149 6.01 -9.37 -12.32
CA THR A 149 7.40 -9.47 -11.88
C THR A 149 7.76 -10.95 -11.75
N PRO A 150 8.93 -11.37 -12.24
CA PRO A 150 9.33 -12.77 -12.10
C PRO A 150 9.26 -13.22 -10.65
N ASN A 151 8.64 -14.38 -10.42
CA ASN A 151 8.47 -15.01 -9.12
C ASN A 151 7.60 -14.22 -8.12
N ALA A 152 6.91 -13.18 -8.54
CA ALA A 152 6.00 -12.45 -7.66
C ALA A 152 4.87 -13.37 -7.20
N LEU A 153 4.48 -13.23 -5.94
CA LEU A 153 3.34 -13.93 -5.36
C LEU A 153 2.13 -13.00 -5.39
N CYS A 154 0.97 -13.56 -5.72
CA CYS A 154 -0.27 -12.81 -5.79
C CYS A 154 -1.25 -13.30 -4.72
N PHE A 155 -1.97 -12.37 -4.11
CA PHE A 155 -2.93 -12.64 -3.04
C PHE A 155 -4.24 -11.92 -3.30
N GLU A 156 -5.31 -12.47 -2.75
CA GLU A 156 -6.65 -11.90 -2.87
C GLU A 156 -7.38 -11.99 -1.54
N LEU A 157 -8.12 -10.95 -1.22
CA LEU A 157 -9.00 -10.90 -0.07
C LEU A 157 -10.43 -10.63 -0.55
N ALA A 158 -11.37 -11.44 -0.09
CA ALA A 158 -12.78 -11.16 -0.32
C ALA A 158 -13.22 -10.05 0.64
N LEU A 159 -13.83 -9.00 0.10
CA LEU A 159 -14.29 -7.85 0.86
C LEU A 159 -15.79 -7.91 1.15
N SER A 160 -16.37 -9.10 1.01
CA SER A 160 -17.80 -9.27 1.16
C SER A 160 -18.32 -8.66 2.46
N GLN A 161 -19.36 -7.87 2.34
CA GLN A 161 -20.06 -7.26 3.47
C GLN A 161 -20.96 -8.31 4.11
N THR A 162 -20.83 -8.50 5.40
CA THR A 162 -21.81 -9.26 6.17
C THR A 162 -22.80 -8.31 6.82
#